data_359114f4024de021f9d6512aac40f2a5
#
_entry.id   359114f4024de021f9d6512aac40f2a5
#
_cell.length_a   1.000
_cell.length_b   1.000
_cell.length_c   1.000
_cell.angle_alpha   90.00
_cell.angle_beta   90.00
_cell.angle_gamma   90.00
#
_symmetry.space_group_name_H-M   'P 1'
#
loop_
_entity.id
_entity.type
_entity.pdbx_description
1 polymer ?
#
loop_
_entity_poly.entity_id
_entity_poly.type
_entity_poly.pdbx_seq_one_letter_code
_entity_poly.pdbx_strand_id
1 'polypeptide(L)'
;LSVNMEHLLHYVWKHKLFPLKILQTTKGLLVEIIDSGLQNPDAGPDFFNAKLKIDGTLWVGNIEIHTHSSDWYRHGHDHDKAYDSVILHVVAEADAEVTRSNGEQIPQLLLTCPENVQTHYHELCIADQYPACYSIIGSLSKLTIHSWLTALQTERLEQKARQIADRLERCDRHWEDAFFITLARNFGFGLNGDAFETWAGLLPFRAIDKHRNDLFQIEAFFFGQAGLLEEAFLKKEQEDEYSLRLRKEFRYLQRKFEITQVMDAGLWRFLRLRPENFPHIRLAQLAYLYQKVDKLFSQMMEAETLPEVRQLLSTHASAYWDNHYIFGRPSSQKEKSMGERSQDLIVINTVVPFLYAYGLHRTDERMCDRAGRFLEELKAENNHIIRSWGDAGLPVGSAADSQALIQLRKEYCDKRKCLFCRFGYEYLRKK
;
A
#
# COMPACT_ATOMS: atom_id res chain seq x y z
N LEU A 1 2.94 21.89 15.84
CA LEU A 1 3.31 21.65 14.44
C LEU A 1 3.13 22.98 13.70
N SER A 2 4.24 23.62 13.30
CA SER A 2 4.16 24.82 12.45
C SER A 2 3.53 24.44 11.12
N VAL A 3 2.52 25.19 10.70
CA VAL A 3 1.94 25.09 9.36
C VAL A 3 3.06 25.42 8.38
N ASN A 4 3.41 24.49 7.48
CA ASN A 4 4.37 24.77 6.43
C ASN A 4 3.72 25.72 5.42
N MET A 5 4.05 27.01 5.50
CA MET A 5 3.47 28.07 4.69
C MET A 5 3.76 27.86 3.19
N GLU A 6 4.94 27.39 2.85
CA GLU A 6 5.35 27.13 1.47
C GLU A 6 4.46 26.07 0.80
N HIS A 7 4.20 24.94 1.44
CA HIS A 7 3.27 23.94 0.93
C HIS A 7 1.84 24.50 0.73
N LEU A 8 1.44 25.43 1.59
CA LEU A 8 0.15 26.09 1.46
C LEU A 8 0.12 27.05 0.26
N LEU A 9 1.21 27.76 0.00
CA LEU A 9 1.37 28.58 -1.21
C LEU A 9 1.36 27.73 -2.49
N HIS A 10 2.04 26.57 -2.49
CA HIS A 10 1.96 25.61 -3.61
C HIS A 10 0.51 25.18 -3.87
N TYR A 11 -0.24 24.91 -2.80
CA TYR A 11 -1.65 24.53 -2.89
C TYR A 11 -2.49 25.67 -3.49
N VAL A 12 -2.33 26.90 -2.98
CA VAL A 12 -3.04 28.10 -3.45
C VAL A 12 -2.71 28.35 -4.93
N TRP A 13 -1.45 28.25 -5.32
CA TRP A 13 -0.99 28.40 -6.72
C TRP A 13 -1.60 27.35 -7.63
N LYS A 14 -1.45 26.07 -7.28
CA LYS A 14 -1.96 24.93 -8.04
C LYS A 14 -3.45 25.01 -8.32
N HIS A 15 -4.23 25.38 -7.32
CA HIS A 15 -5.69 25.43 -7.39
C HIS A 15 -6.24 26.80 -7.74
N LYS A 16 -5.38 27.76 -8.04
CA LYS A 16 -5.74 29.14 -8.38
C LYS A 16 -6.67 29.78 -7.34
N LEU A 17 -6.41 29.57 -6.04
CA LEU A 17 -7.23 30.05 -4.92
C LEU A 17 -6.86 31.45 -4.49
N PHE A 18 -6.37 32.28 -5.39
CA PHE A 18 -6.10 33.68 -5.14
C PHE A 18 -7.33 34.53 -5.44
N PRO A 19 -7.47 35.71 -4.80
CA PRO A 19 -8.58 36.63 -5.07
C PRO A 19 -8.65 36.98 -6.57
N LEU A 20 -9.87 37.13 -7.09
CA LEU A 20 -10.14 37.60 -8.47
C LEU A 20 -9.67 39.07 -8.69
N LYS A 21 -8.57 39.45 -8.10
CA LYS A 21 -7.91 40.73 -8.30
C LYS A 21 -6.91 40.59 -9.44
N ILE A 22 -6.64 41.71 -10.10
CA ILE A 22 -5.56 41.82 -11.07
C ILE A 22 -4.26 41.49 -10.35
N LEU A 23 -3.61 40.42 -10.78
CA LEU A 23 -2.30 40.03 -10.24
C LEU A 23 -1.24 40.93 -10.85
N GLN A 24 -0.29 41.40 -10.06
CA GLN A 24 0.82 42.23 -10.50
C GLN A 24 2.11 41.73 -9.83
N THR A 25 3.20 41.80 -10.58
CA THR A 25 4.54 41.60 -10.03
C THR A 25 4.86 42.68 -8.98
N THR A 26 5.90 42.49 -8.19
CA THR A 26 6.43 43.51 -7.27
C THR A 26 6.83 44.83 -7.99
N LYS A 27 7.04 44.79 -9.30
CA LYS A 27 7.34 45.97 -10.16
C LYS A 27 6.11 46.50 -10.89
N GLY A 28 4.91 46.05 -10.58
CA GLY A 28 3.65 46.52 -11.13
C GLY A 28 3.28 45.95 -12.50
N LEU A 29 4.02 45.01 -13.05
CA LEU A 29 3.67 44.33 -14.31
C LEU A 29 2.45 43.46 -14.14
N LEU A 30 1.49 43.53 -15.06
CA LEU A 30 0.27 42.71 -15.00
C LEU A 30 0.59 41.24 -15.25
N VAL A 31 0.01 40.35 -14.45
CA VAL A 31 0.19 38.88 -14.56
C VAL A 31 -1.15 38.22 -14.80
N GLU A 32 -1.28 37.51 -15.93
CA GLU A 32 -2.41 36.61 -16.22
C GLU A 32 -1.93 35.16 -16.20
N ILE A 33 -2.51 34.33 -15.36
CA ILE A 33 -2.15 32.92 -15.27
C ILE A 33 -3.04 32.08 -16.17
N ILE A 34 -2.52 31.68 -17.33
CA ILE A 34 -3.20 30.79 -18.28
C ILE A 34 -3.17 29.36 -17.75
N ASP A 35 -1.97 28.85 -17.41
CA ASP A 35 -1.72 27.53 -16.85
C ASP A 35 -0.71 27.66 -15.71
N SER A 36 -1.06 27.10 -14.53
CA SER A 36 -0.17 27.11 -13.35
C SER A 36 1.04 26.18 -13.48
N GLY A 37 1.05 25.31 -14.48
CA GLY A 37 2.08 24.31 -14.66
C GLY A 37 1.81 22.99 -13.93
N LEU A 38 2.66 22.01 -14.17
CA LEU A 38 2.63 20.69 -13.53
C LEU A 38 3.51 20.72 -12.28
N GLN A 39 2.92 20.39 -11.13
CA GLN A 39 3.67 20.32 -9.88
C GLN A 39 4.77 19.26 -9.94
N ASN A 40 5.99 19.66 -9.60
CA ASN A 40 7.15 18.79 -9.53
C ASN A 40 7.27 18.17 -8.12
N PRO A 41 7.25 16.83 -7.98
CA PRO A 41 7.51 16.17 -6.70
C PRO A 41 9.01 15.93 -6.44
N ASP A 42 9.88 16.18 -7.42
CA ASP A 42 11.30 15.85 -7.42
C ASP A 42 12.16 17.12 -7.32
N ALA A 43 13.48 16.99 -7.47
CA ALA A 43 14.41 18.12 -7.50
C ALA A 43 14.19 19.04 -8.71
N GLY A 44 14.47 20.34 -8.54
CA GLY A 44 14.28 21.39 -9.56
C GLY A 44 13.07 22.28 -9.26
N PRO A 45 12.70 23.19 -10.17
CA PRO A 45 11.60 24.12 -9.96
C PRO A 45 10.27 23.44 -9.59
N ASP A 46 9.48 24.10 -8.74
CA ASP A 46 8.25 23.56 -8.13
C ASP A 46 7.13 23.24 -9.13
N PHE A 47 7.04 24.01 -10.22
CA PHE A 47 6.05 23.76 -11.26
C PHE A 47 6.71 23.89 -12.63
N PHE A 48 6.48 22.89 -13.48
CA PHE A 48 6.99 22.85 -14.86
C PHE A 48 5.98 23.33 -15.88
N ASN A 49 6.48 23.96 -16.96
CA ASN A 49 5.70 24.32 -18.15
C ASN A 49 4.47 25.20 -17.84
N ALA A 50 4.57 26.10 -16.88
CA ALA A 50 3.56 27.11 -16.66
C ALA A 50 3.45 28.07 -17.87
N LYS A 51 2.23 28.60 -18.12
CA LYS A 51 1.95 29.57 -19.16
C LYS A 51 1.34 30.83 -18.56
N LEU A 52 2.04 31.91 -18.68
CA LEU A 52 1.66 33.23 -18.13
C LEU A 52 1.70 34.30 -19.20
N LYS A 53 0.88 35.35 -19.06
CA LYS A 53 1.17 36.63 -19.69
C LYS A 53 1.67 37.61 -18.66
N ILE A 54 2.84 38.20 -18.88
CA ILE A 54 3.39 39.25 -18.05
C ILE A 54 3.46 40.49 -18.93
N ASP A 55 2.73 41.51 -18.55
CA ASP A 55 2.56 42.75 -19.30
C ASP A 55 2.19 42.50 -20.78
N GLY A 56 1.25 41.60 -21.04
CA GLY A 56 0.76 41.21 -22.36
C GLY A 56 1.66 40.23 -23.13
N THR A 57 2.89 40.00 -22.71
CA THR A 57 3.82 39.06 -23.35
C THR A 57 3.60 37.64 -22.81
N LEU A 58 3.44 36.67 -23.72
CA LEU A 58 3.29 35.26 -23.37
C LEU A 58 4.65 34.64 -22.97
N TRP A 59 4.71 34.10 -21.76
CA TRP A 59 5.85 33.35 -21.22
C TRP A 59 5.47 31.89 -20.99
N VAL A 60 6.39 30.99 -21.34
CA VAL A 60 6.28 29.55 -21.03
C VAL A 60 7.56 29.15 -20.33
N GLY A 61 7.45 28.58 -19.13
CA GLY A 61 8.60 28.19 -18.32
C GLY A 61 8.18 27.63 -16.96
N ASN A 62 9.09 27.68 -16.03
CA ASN A 62 8.89 27.08 -14.71
C ASN A 62 8.57 28.15 -13.65
N ILE A 63 7.96 27.72 -12.57
CA ILE A 63 7.63 28.55 -11.40
C ILE A 63 8.36 28.01 -10.20
N GLU A 64 8.91 28.90 -9.40
CA GLU A 64 9.45 28.61 -8.07
C GLU A 64 8.63 29.34 -7.02
N ILE A 65 8.39 28.70 -5.87
CA ILE A 65 7.55 29.23 -4.78
C ILE A 65 8.28 29.14 -3.46
N HIS A 66 8.43 30.27 -2.77
CA HIS A 66 9.03 30.33 -1.44
C HIS A 66 8.17 31.16 -0.49
N THR A 67 8.44 31.05 0.81
CA THR A 67 7.84 31.96 1.79
C THR A 67 8.45 33.35 1.67
N HIS A 68 9.79 33.44 1.62
CA HIS A 68 10.53 34.70 1.44
C HIS A 68 11.33 34.67 0.14
N SER A 69 11.47 35.80 -0.53
CA SER A 69 12.28 35.81 -1.76
C SER A 69 13.76 35.55 -1.51
N SER A 70 14.28 35.90 -0.31
CA SER A 70 15.67 35.60 0.08
C SER A 70 15.96 34.08 0.19
N ASP A 71 14.94 33.22 0.26
CA ASP A 71 15.08 31.77 0.25
C ASP A 71 15.70 31.26 -1.07
N TRP A 72 15.51 32.00 -2.17
CA TRP A 72 16.17 31.77 -3.46
C TRP A 72 17.69 31.62 -3.31
N TYR A 73 18.31 32.56 -2.62
CA TYR A 73 19.75 32.55 -2.36
C TYR A 73 20.15 31.54 -1.28
N ARG A 74 19.31 31.36 -0.27
CA ARG A 74 19.57 30.38 0.80
C ARG A 74 19.60 28.94 0.25
N HIS A 75 18.79 28.64 -0.78
CA HIS A 75 18.77 27.35 -1.47
C HIS A 75 19.79 27.26 -2.61
N GLY A 76 20.50 28.36 -2.95
CA GLY A 76 21.55 28.38 -3.98
C GLY A 76 21.03 28.36 -5.42
N HIS A 77 19.78 28.77 -5.65
CA HIS A 77 19.16 28.74 -6.98
C HIS A 77 19.78 29.75 -7.96
N ASP A 78 20.42 30.80 -7.46
CA ASP A 78 21.19 31.78 -8.24
C ASP A 78 22.47 31.20 -8.87
N HIS A 79 22.88 29.99 -8.45
CA HIS A 79 24.05 29.30 -8.99
C HIS A 79 23.67 27.99 -9.73
N ASP A 80 22.39 27.57 -9.68
CA ASP A 80 21.92 26.34 -10.30
C ASP A 80 21.20 26.63 -11.63
N LYS A 81 21.80 26.18 -12.73
CA LYS A 81 21.24 26.30 -14.08
C LYS A 81 19.87 25.64 -14.28
N ALA A 82 19.49 24.69 -13.43
CA ALA A 82 18.17 24.10 -13.48
C ALA A 82 17.06 25.14 -13.25
N TYR A 83 17.37 26.22 -12.52
CA TYR A 83 16.44 27.31 -12.21
C TYR A 83 16.48 28.48 -13.21
N ASP A 84 17.36 28.46 -14.21
CA ASP A 84 17.41 29.50 -15.25
C ASP A 84 16.13 29.56 -16.12
N SER A 85 15.35 28.47 -16.14
CA SER A 85 14.06 28.37 -16.81
C SER A 85 12.88 28.92 -16.00
N VAL A 86 13.11 29.42 -14.79
CA VAL A 86 12.06 30.01 -13.92
C VAL A 86 11.65 31.38 -14.52
N ILE A 87 10.37 31.52 -14.87
CA ILE A 87 9.80 32.72 -15.47
C ILE A 87 9.10 33.64 -14.48
N LEU A 88 8.73 33.09 -13.31
CA LEU A 88 8.11 33.82 -12.21
C LEU A 88 8.50 33.18 -10.86
N HIS A 89 8.91 34.00 -9.92
CA HIS A 89 9.13 33.62 -8.53
C HIS A 89 7.93 34.07 -7.69
N VAL A 90 7.22 33.12 -7.08
CA VAL A 90 6.01 33.38 -6.29
C VAL A 90 6.37 33.33 -4.83
N VAL A 91 6.05 34.39 -4.07
CA VAL A 91 6.47 34.50 -2.66
C VAL A 91 5.35 35.08 -1.79
N ALA A 92 5.37 34.72 -0.48
CA ALA A 92 4.50 35.37 0.48
C ALA A 92 5.05 36.75 0.86
N GLU A 93 6.38 36.88 0.94
CA GLU A 93 7.08 38.12 1.30
C GLU A 93 8.26 38.35 0.35
N ALA A 94 8.28 39.52 -0.29
CA ALA A 94 9.34 39.93 -1.19
C ALA A 94 10.36 40.79 -0.44
N ASP A 95 11.33 40.14 0.23
CA ASP A 95 12.37 40.75 1.03
C ASP A 95 13.71 40.93 0.26
N ALA A 96 13.84 40.35 -0.93
CA ALA A 96 15.00 40.48 -1.81
C ALA A 96 14.62 40.43 -3.28
N GLU A 97 15.38 41.11 -4.15
CA GLU A 97 15.33 40.87 -5.60
C GLU A 97 16.12 39.61 -5.96
N VAL A 98 15.62 38.78 -6.87
CA VAL A 98 16.27 37.53 -7.26
C VAL A 98 16.70 37.49 -8.69
N THR A 99 17.83 36.82 -8.96
CA THR A 99 18.43 36.71 -10.28
C THR A 99 18.73 35.25 -10.63
N ARG A 100 18.72 34.97 -11.94
CA ARG A 100 19.20 33.70 -12.49
C ARG A 100 20.73 33.63 -12.42
N SER A 101 21.28 32.47 -12.78
CA SER A 101 22.74 32.26 -12.84
C SER A 101 23.45 33.19 -13.84
N ASN A 102 22.74 33.72 -14.83
CA ASN A 102 23.24 34.70 -15.82
C ASN A 102 23.08 36.15 -15.39
N GLY A 103 22.57 36.42 -14.18
CA GLY A 103 22.35 37.76 -13.64
C GLY A 103 21.04 38.43 -14.08
N GLU A 104 20.19 37.78 -14.89
CA GLU A 104 18.88 38.32 -15.23
C GLU A 104 17.94 38.30 -14.05
N GLN A 105 17.21 39.40 -13.82
CA GLN A 105 16.19 39.45 -12.78
C GLN A 105 14.97 38.57 -13.10
N ILE A 106 14.45 37.88 -12.13
CA ILE A 106 13.22 37.11 -12.25
C ILE A 106 12.07 37.96 -11.71
N PRO A 107 10.96 38.10 -12.48
CA PRO A 107 9.74 38.72 -11.99
C PRO A 107 9.22 38.02 -10.74
N GLN A 108 8.80 38.80 -9.72
CA GLN A 108 8.28 38.27 -8.48
C GLN A 108 6.80 38.59 -8.33
N LEU A 109 6.02 37.63 -7.83
CA LEU A 109 4.59 37.79 -7.54
C LEU A 109 4.34 37.54 -6.04
N LEU A 110 3.75 38.52 -5.37
CA LEU A 110 3.24 38.32 -4.02
C LEU A 110 1.96 37.51 -4.04
N LEU A 111 1.99 36.37 -3.38
CA LEU A 111 0.85 35.47 -3.24
C LEU A 111 0.48 35.32 -1.77
N THR A 112 -0.72 35.72 -1.42
CA THR A 112 -1.27 35.52 -0.08
C THR A 112 -2.21 34.34 -0.07
N CYS A 113 -2.07 33.46 0.93
CA CYS A 113 -3.06 32.42 1.16
C CYS A 113 -4.33 33.04 1.74
N PRO A 114 -5.53 32.72 1.21
CA PRO A 114 -6.78 33.18 1.81
C PRO A 114 -6.90 32.72 3.28
N GLU A 115 -7.38 33.60 4.14
CA GLU A 115 -7.46 33.37 5.59
C GLU A 115 -8.33 32.13 5.94
N ASN A 116 -9.43 31.93 5.23
CA ASN A 116 -10.28 30.76 5.40
C ASN A 116 -9.54 29.44 5.06
N VAL A 117 -8.69 29.44 4.03
CA VAL A 117 -7.90 28.27 3.65
C VAL A 117 -6.83 27.98 4.71
N GLN A 118 -6.18 29.01 5.26
CA GLN A 118 -5.22 28.85 6.37
C GLN A 118 -5.91 28.27 7.61
N THR A 119 -7.06 28.83 7.99
CA THR A 119 -7.84 28.38 9.16
C THR A 119 -8.27 26.92 9.00
N HIS A 120 -8.85 26.58 7.85
CA HIS A 120 -9.31 25.21 7.59
C HIS A 120 -8.15 24.21 7.52
N TYR A 121 -7.00 24.63 6.98
CA TYR A 121 -5.81 23.76 6.97
C TYR A 121 -5.29 23.53 8.38
N HIS A 122 -5.24 24.57 9.21
CA HIS A 122 -4.85 24.45 10.61
C HIS A 122 -5.81 23.48 11.35
N GLU A 123 -7.12 23.60 11.15
CA GLU A 123 -8.13 22.67 11.72
C GLU A 123 -7.82 21.22 11.34
N LEU A 124 -7.50 20.93 10.07
CA LEU A 124 -7.11 19.59 9.60
C LEU A 124 -5.81 19.08 10.25
N CYS A 125 -4.86 19.97 10.51
CA CYS A 125 -3.57 19.61 11.12
C CYS A 125 -3.70 19.26 12.61
N ILE A 126 -4.57 19.93 13.36
CA ILE A 126 -4.75 19.73 14.79
C ILE A 126 -5.87 18.76 15.15
N ALA A 127 -6.67 18.31 14.18
CA ALA A 127 -7.79 17.42 14.43
C ALA A 127 -7.34 16.10 15.06
N ASP A 128 -7.89 15.78 16.23
CA ASP A 128 -7.72 14.48 16.90
C ASP A 128 -8.67 13.43 16.36
N GLN A 129 -9.80 13.88 15.76
CA GLN A 129 -10.80 13.00 15.17
C GLN A 129 -10.31 12.40 13.84
N TYR A 130 -10.69 11.15 13.58
CA TYR A 130 -10.41 10.49 12.31
C TYR A 130 -11.71 10.17 11.54
N PRO A 131 -11.76 10.48 10.24
CA PRO A 131 -10.78 11.30 9.47
C PRO A 131 -10.85 12.78 9.90
N ALA A 132 -9.73 13.52 9.77
CA ALA A 132 -9.67 14.94 10.13
C ALA A 132 -10.76 15.79 9.44
N CYS A 133 -11.13 15.42 8.20
CA CYS A 133 -12.19 16.06 7.41
C CYS A 133 -13.61 15.48 7.67
N TYR A 134 -13.84 14.84 8.81
CA TYR A 134 -15.07 14.13 9.17
C TYR A 134 -16.33 14.94 8.85
N SER A 135 -16.35 16.22 9.21
CA SER A 135 -17.53 17.09 9.14
C SER A 135 -18.10 17.29 7.72
N ILE A 136 -17.29 17.08 6.67
CA ILE A 136 -17.76 17.28 5.30
C ILE A 136 -18.10 15.98 4.56
N ILE A 137 -17.70 14.83 5.10
CA ILE A 137 -17.80 13.54 4.36
C ILE A 137 -19.23 13.27 3.91
N GLY A 138 -20.21 13.45 4.79
CA GLY A 138 -21.63 13.24 4.48
C GLY A 138 -22.21 14.21 3.44
N SER A 139 -21.54 15.32 3.15
CA SER A 139 -21.97 16.33 2.16
C SER A 139 -21.26 16.20 0.80
N LEU A 140 -20.28 15.31 0.68
CA LEU A 140 -19.54 15.12 -0.57
C LEU A 140 -20.44 14.57 -1.68
N SER A 141 -20.23 15.05 -2.90
CA SER A 141 -20.94 14.51 -4.06
C SER A 141 -20.52 13.05 -4.32
N LYS A 142 -21.48 12.24 -4.79
CA LYS A 142 -21.18 10.84 -5.21
C LYS A 142 -20.06 10.78 -6.25
N LEU A 143 -20.01 11.76 -7.17
CA LEU A 143 -18.96 11.83 -8.18
C LEU A 143 -17.59 12.08 -7.56
N THR A 144 -17.49 13.00 -6.61
CA THR A 144 -16.24 13.28 -5.87
C THR A 144 -15.75 12.04 -5.14
N ILE A 145 -16.63 11.36 -4.42
CA ILE A 145 -16.32 10.13 -3.69
C ILE A 145 -15.82 9.06 -4.67
N HIS A 146 -16.64 8.71 -5.67
CA HIS A 146 -16.32 7.64 -6.61
C HIS A 146 -15.00 7.89 -7.35
N SER A 147 -14.82 9.08 -7.93
CA SER A 147 -13.60 9.39 -8.67
C SER A 147 -12.33 9.34 -7.80
N TRP A 148 -12.44 9.75 -6.52
CA TRP A 148 -11.29 9.70 -5.62
C TRP A 148 -10.99 8.28 -5.15
N LEU A 149 -12.01 7.49 -4.81
CA LEU A 149 -11.82 6.08 -4.43
C LEU A 149 -11.23 5.26 -5.59
N THR A 150 -11.68 5.47 -6.83
CA THR A 150 -11.10 4.80 -8.01
C THR A 150 -9.62 5.14 -8.19
N ALA A 151 -9.24 6.41 -8.07
CA ALA A 151 -7.84 6.81 -8.15
C ALA A 151 -6.99 6.17 -7.04
N LEU A 152 -7.49 6.15 -5.80
CA LEU A 152 -6.81 5.52 -4.66
C LEU A 152 -6.70 3.99 -4.78
N GLN A 153 -7.70 3.34 -5.38
CA GLN A 153 -7.67 1.91 -5.68
C GLN A 153 -6.53 1.60 -6.66
N THR A 154 -6.41 2.37 -7.73
CA THR A 154 -5.33 2.23 -8.71
C THR A 154 -3.97 2.45 -8.05
N GLU A 155 -3.80 3.54 -7.30
CA GLU A 155 -2.57 3.83 -6.54
C GLU A 155 -2.19 2.67 -5.60
N ARG A 156 -3.20 2.07 -4.95
CA ARG A 156 -3.01 0.91 -4.07
C ARG A 156 -2.52 -0.31 -4.81
N LEU A 157 -3.10 -0.61 -5.97
CA LEU A 157 -2.70 -1.74 -6.81
C LEU A 157 -1.29 -1.53 -7.36
N GLU A 158 -0.94 -0.33 -7.81
CA GLU A 158 0.40 0.01 -8.26
C GLU A 158 1.44 -0.13 -7.14
N GLN A 159 1.11 0.33 -5.93
CA GLN A 159 1.98 0.18 -4.76
C GLN A 159 2.23 -1.30 -4.45
N LYS A 160 1.18 -2.13 -4.49
CA LYS A 160 1.31 -3.58 -4.29
C LYS A 160 2.07 -4.26 -5.42
N ALA A 161 1.88 -3.82 -6.67
CA ALA A 161 2.62 -4.33 -7.82
C ALA A 161 4.13 -4.05 -7.69
N ARG A 162 4.52 -2.85 -7.23
CA ARG A 162 5.93 -2.54 -6.92
C ARG A 162 6.50 -3.48 -5.85
N GLN A 163 5.76 -3.74 -4.77
CA GLN A 163 6.19 -4.70 -3.74
C GLN A 163 6.35 -6.13 -4.28
N ILE A 164 5.50 -6.54 -5.23
CA ILE A 164 5.61 -7.83 -5.91
C ILE A 164 6.84 -7.84 -6.82
N ALA A 165 7.10 -6.76 -7.55
CA ALA A 165 8.31 -6.65 -8.38
C ALA A 165 9.59 -6.78 -7.55
N ASP A 166 9.67 -6.09 -6.40
CA ASP A 166 10.80 -6.21 -5.47
C ASP A 166 10.98 -7.65 -4.92
N ARG A 167 9.87 -8.34 -4.66
CA ARG A 167 9.89 -9.75 -4.23
C ARG A 167 10.32 -10.67 -5.35
N LEU A 168 9.84 -10.42 -6.57
CA LEU A 168 10.17 -11.20 -7.75
C LEU A 168 11.68 -11.17 -8.05
N GLU A 169 12.34 -10.00 -7.93
CA GLU A 169 13.79 -9.90 -8.06
C GLU A 169 14.51 -10.75 -7.00
N ARG A 170 14.03 -10.78 -5.76
CA ARG A 170 14.59 -11.64 -4.69
C ARG A 170 14.35 -13.14 -4.90
N CYS A 171 13.42 -13.52 -5.75
CA CYS A 171 13.09 -14.89 -6.12
C CYS A 171 13.66 -15.26 -7.51
N ASP A 172 14.75 -14.63 -7.96
CA ASP A 172 15.36 -14.88 -9.28
C ASP A 172 14.32 -14.85 -10.44
N ARG A 173 13.32 -13.98 -10.32
CA ARG A 173 12.18 -13.81 -11.24
C ARG A 173 11.26 -15.04 -11.37
N HIS A 174 11.25 -15.91 -10.37
CA HIS A 174 10.33 -17.04 -10.29
C HIS A 174 8.96 -16.61 -9.73
N TRP A 175 7.97 -16.48 -10.60
CA TRP A 175 6.60 -16.04 -10.23
C TRP A 175 5.91 -16.98 -9.24
N GLU A 176 6.07 -18.30 -9.36
CA GLU A 176 5.49 -19.28 -8.43
C GLU A 176 6.04 -19.07 -7.01
N ASP A 177 7.35 -18.90 -6.86
CA ASP A 177 7.98 -18.71 -5.55
C ASP A 177 7.54 -17.37 -4.93
N ALA A 178 7.57 -16.28 -5.71
CA ALA A 178 7.12 -14.96 -5.27
C ALA A 178 5.64 -14.97 -4.86
N PHE A 179 4.80 -15.69 -5.61
CA PHE A 179 3.39 -15.87 -5.30
C PHE A 179 3.20 -16.65 -4.00
N PHE A 180 3.88 -17.80 -3.86
CA PHE A 180 3.77 -18.62 -2.66
C PHE A 180 4.23 -17.88 -1.39
N ILE A 181 5.35 -17.15 -1.44
CA ILE A 181 5.82 -16.34 -0.33
C ILE A 181 4.79 -15.26 0.05
N THR A 182 4.17 -14.61 -0.95
CA THR A 182 3.12 -13.62 -0.69
C THR A 182 1.85 -14.26 -0.13
N LEU A 183 1.47 -15.40 -0.66
CA LEU A 183 0.36 -16.20 -0.14
C LEU A 183 0.58 -16.58 1.31
N ALA A 184 1.74 -17.14 1.62
CA ALA A 184 2.13 -17.50 2.98
C ALA A 184 2.06 -16.30 3.93
N ARG A 185 2.65 -15.15 3.55
CA ARG A 185 2.54 -13.91 4.33
C ARG A 185 1.08 -13.58 4.68
N ASN A 186 0.19 -13.69 3.71
CA ASN A 186 -1.22 -13.37 3.89
C ASN A 186 -2.00 -14.44 4.68
N PHE A 187 -1.52 -15.70 4.72
CA PHE A 187 -2.02 -16.73 5.64
C PHE A 187 -1.71 -16.40 7.12
N GLY A 188 -0.75 -15.53 7.38
CA GLY A 188 -0.49 -14.99 8.72
C GLY A 188 -1.56 -14.02 9.24
N PHE A 189 -2.51 -13.60 8.39
CA PHE A 189 -3.64 -12.72 8.70
C PHE A 189 -3.26 -11.53 9.61
N GLY A 190 -2.17 -10.87 9.26
CA GLY A 190 -1.64 -9.68 9.93
C GLY A 190 -0.62 -10.00 11.01
N LEU A 191 -1.01 -10.64 12.11
CA LEU A 191 -0.13 -10.79 13.28
C LEU A 191 1.12 -11.66 13.02
N ASN A 192 0.97 -12.72 12.23
CA ASN A 192 2.05 -13.63 11.85
C ASN A 192 2.53 -13.43 10.41
N GLY A 193 2.13 -12.34 9.73
CA GLY A 193 2.48 -12.13 8.33
C GLY A 193 3.99 -12.17 8.08
N ASP A 194 4.77 -11.43 8.88
CA ASP A 194 6.23 -11.37 8.74
C ASP A 194 6.90 -12.72 9.05
N ALA A 195 6.39 -13.44 10.06
CA ALA A 195 6.88 -14.78 10.39
C ALA A 195 6.63 -15.77 9.25
N PHE A 196 5.43 -15.75 8.64
CA PHE A 196 5.12 -16.57 7.47
C PHE A 196 5.95 -16.21 6.25
N GLU A 197 6.23 -14.93 6.01
CA GLU A 197 7.10 -14.49 4.91
C GLU A 197 8.53 -14.99 5.09
N THR A 198 9.09 -14.82 6.31
CA THR A 198 10.42 -15.32 6.66
C THR A 198 10.50 -16.82 6.49
N TRP A 199 9.53 -17.57 7.03
CA TRP A 199 9.43 -19.01 6.89
C TRP A 199 9.39 -19.46 5.43
N ALA A 200 8.51 -18.85 4.62
CA ALA A 200 8.35 -19.22 3.21
C ALA A 200 9.61 -18.92 2.39
N GLY A 201 10.34 -17.85 2.73
CA GLY A 201 11.62 -17.52 2.10
C GLY A 201 12.75 -18.51 2.40
N LEU A 202 12.61 -19.33 3.44
CA LEU A 202 13.58 -20.38 3.79
C LEU A 202 13.21 -21.75 3.20
N LEU A 203 12.05 -21.88 2.55
CA LEU A 203 11.58 -23.16 2.04
C LEU A 203 12.39 -23.62 0.82
N PRO A 204 12.88 -24.87 0.81
CA PRO A 204 13.57 -25.45 -0.33
C PRO A 204 12.56 -25.97 -1.37
N PHE A 205 11.87 -25.08 -2.11
CA PHE A 205 10.77 -25.43 -3.03
C PHE A 205 11.12 -26.60 -3.96
N ARG A 206 12.32 -26.61 -4.55
CA ARG A 206 12.75 -27.73 -5.43
C ARG A 206 12.79 -29.09 -4.71
N ALA A 207 13.08 -29.09 -3.40
CA ALA A 207 13.08 -30.31 -2.61
C ALA A 207 11.63 -30.73 -2.27
N ILE A 208 10.79 -29.76 -1.91
CA ILE A 208 9.40 -30.00 -1.55
C ILE A 208 8.60 -30.52 -2.76
N ASP A 209 8.83 -29.97 -3.94
CA ASP A 209 8.18 -30.42 -5.19
C ASP A 209 8.41 -31.89 -5.50
N LYS A 210 9.60 -32.43 -5.18
CA LYS A 210 9.89 -33.87 -5.35
C LYS A 210 9.05 -34.77 -4.43
N HIS A 211 8.46 -34.20 -3.39
CA HIS A 211 7.65 -34.88 -2.38
C HIS A 211 6.18 -34.45 -2.40
N ARG A 212 5.74 -33.72 -3.43
CA ARG A 212 4.39 -33.14 -3.54
C ARG A 212 3.26 -34.17 -3.36
N ASN A 213 3.48 -35.42 -3.73
CA ASN A 213 2.48 -36.47 -3.61
C ASN A 213 2.27 -37.00 -2.17
N ASP A 214 3.12 -36.60 -1.22
CA ASP A 214 3.06 -37.05 0.16
C ASP A 214 2.84 -35.87 1.12
N LEU A 215 1.57 -35.70 1.57
CA LEU A 215 1.20 -34.61 2.48
C LEU A 215 2.00 -34.66 3.78
N PHE A 216 2.29 -35.86 4.30
CA PHE A 216 3.06 -36.00 5.53
C PHE A 216 4.49 -35.46 5.38
N GLN A 217 5.14 -35.70 4.25
CA GLN A 217 6.46 -35.15 3.96
C GLN A 217 6.42 -33.61 3.75
N ILE A 218 5.37 -33.09 3.10
CA ILE A 218 5.18 -31.64 2.99
C ILE A 218 4.98 -31.03 4.39
N GLU A 219 4.15 -31.62 5.24
CA GLU A 219 4.00 -31.15 6.62
C GLU A 219 5.32 -31.25 7.40
N ALA A 220 6.10 -32.30 7.21
CA ALA A 220 7.43 -32.40 7.81
C ALA A 220 8.35 -31.25 7.40
N PHE A 221 8.40 -30.89 6.10
CA PHE A 221 9.11 -29.70 5.64
C PHE A 221 8.57 -28.41 6.28
N PHE A 222 7.25 -28.23 6.26
CA PHE A 222 6.62 -26.98 6.69
C PHE A 222 6.79 -26.75 8.20
N PHE A 223 6.47 -27.73 9.02
CA PHE A 223 6.62 -27.62 10.47
C PHE A 223 8.07 -27.65 10.92
N GLY A 224 8.92 -28.44 10.24
CA GLY A 224 10.34 -28.48 10.52
C GLY A 224 11.03 -27.16 10.21
N GLN A 225 10.80 -26.62 9.02
CA GLN A 225 11.37 -25.34 8.59
C GLN A 225 10.83 -24.16 9.44
N ALA A 226 9.62 -24.29 10.00
CA ALA A 226 9.02 -23.34 10.92
C ALA A 226 9.64 -23.37 12.33
N GLY A 227 10.55 -24.31 12.63
CA GLY A 227 11.13 -24.52 13.96
C GLY A 227 10.16 -25.12 14.98
N LEU A 228 8.95 -25.47 14.58
CA LEU A 228 7.90 -25.96 15.49
C LEU A 228 8.11 -27.41 15.94
N LEU A 229 9.05 -28.13 15.31
CA LEU A 229 9.46 -29.49 15.68
C LEU A 229 10.74 -29.53 16.52
N GLU A 230 11.39 -28.39 16.77
CA GLU A 230 12.61 -28.31 17.56
C GLU A 230 12.36 -28.59 19.03
N GLU A 231 13.28 -29.34 19.69
CA GLU A 231 13.18 -29.71 21.11
C GLU A 231 13.14 -28.50 22.05
N ALA A 232 13.78 -27.39 21.61
CA ALA A 232 13.76 -26.14 22.36
C ALA A 232 12.37 -25.48 22.42
N PHE A 233 11.52 -25.74 21.42
CA PHE A 233 10.18 -25.18 21.32
C PHE A 233 9.10 -26.17 21.76
N LEU A 234 9.13 -27.39 21.25
CA LEU A 234 8.16 -28.45 21.55
C LEU A 234 8.53 -29.13 22.86
N LYS A 235 7.85 -28.74 23.94
CA LYS A 235 8.07 -29.31 25.28
C LYS A 235 7.69 -30.79 25.32
N LYS A 236 8.36 -31.57 26.17
CA LYS A 236 8.09 -33.01 26.30
C LYS A 236 6.62 -33.36 26.56
N GLU A 237 5.89 -32.50 27.28
CA GLU A 237 4.47 -32.69 27.59
C GLU A 237 3.55 -32.44 26.36
N GLN A 238 4.11 -31.89 25.27
CA GLN A 238 3.44 -31.63 24.01
C GLN A 238 3.92 -32.56 22.89
N GLU A 239 4.85 -33.46 23.20
CA GLU A 239 5.29 -34.47 22.24
C GLU A 239 4.26 -35.63 22.21
N ASP A 240 3.85 -35.96 20.99
CA ASP A 240 3.00 -37.09 20.67
C ASP A 240 3.58 -37.89 19.51
N GLU A 241 2.95 -39.02 19.19
CA GLU A 241 3.42 -39.89 18.11
C GLU A 241 3.53 -39.11 16.76
N TYR A 242 2.56 -38.22 16.49
CA TYR A 242 2.55 -37.48 15.22
C TYR A 242 3.71 -36.49 15.10
N SER A 243 3.92 -35.68 16.12
CA SER A 243 5.02 -34.71 16.17
C SER A 243 6.39 -35.37 16.13
N LEU A 244 6.56 -36.51 16.83
CA LEU A 244 7.80 -37.30 16.82
C LEU A 244 8.08 -37.89 15.42
N ARG A 245 7.04 -38.39 14.74
CA ARG A 245 7.17 -38.91 13.37
C ARG A 245 7.54 -37.78 12.38
N LEU A 246 6.89 -36.60 12.47
CA LEU A 246 7.22 -35.43 11.63
C LEU A 246 8.65 -34.98 11.88
N ARG A 247 9.11 -34.93 13.14
CA ARG A 247 10.50 -34.56 13.48
C ARG A 247 11.50 -35.55 12.87
N LYS A 248 11.24 -36.85 12.97
CA LYS A 248 12.09 -37.89 12.38
C LYS A 248 12.18 -37.75 10.86
N GLU A 249 11.05 -37.52 10.20
CA GLU A 249 10.97 -37.32 8.78
C GLU A 249 11.70 -36.04 8.35
N PHE A 250 11.47 -34.92 9.06
CA PHE A 250 12.16 -33.67 8.77
C PHE A 250 13.68 -33.80 8.91
N ARG A 251 14.18 -34.47 9.96
CA ARG A 251 15.62 -34.72 10.13
C ARG A 251 16.21 -35.53 8.97
N TYR A 252 15.45 -36.49 8.43
CA TYR A 252 15.85 -37.23 7.23
C TYR A 252 15.91 -36.29 6.00
N LEU A 253 14.84 -35.53 5.77
CA LEU A 253 14.75 -34.59 4.66
C LEU A 253 15.81 -33.47 4.76
N GLN A 254 16.05 -32.97 5.96
CA GLN A 254 17.08 -31.97 6.24
C GLN A 254 18.48 -32.45 5.82
N ARG A 255 18.83 -33.70 6.15
CA ARG A 255 20.11 -34.29 5.72
C ARG A 255 20.15 -34.54 4.21
N LYS A 256 19.05 -35.08 3.64
CA LYS A 256 18.94 -35.42 2.23
C LYS A 256 19.10 -34.19 1.31
N PHE A 257 18.60 -33.03 1.74
CA PHE A 257 18.58 -31.80 0.95
C PHE A 257 19.52 -30.72 1.50
N GLU A 258 20.38 -31.05 2.47
CA GLU A 258 21.39 -30.17 3.05
C GLU A 258 20.79 -28.84 3.58
N ILE A 259 19.63 -28.93 4.23
CA ILE A 259 18.94 -27.76 4.79
C ILE A 259 19.69 -27.31 6.05
N THR A 260 20.37 -26.19 5.98
CA THR A 260 21.22 -25.66 7.06
C THR A 260 20.52 -24.63 7.95
N GLN A 261 19.48 -23.98 7.43
CA GLN A 261 18.76 -22.93 8.14
C GLN A 261 17.34 -23.40 8.48
N VAL A 262 16.94 -23.21 9.73
CA VAL A 262 15.59 -23.41 10.24
C VAL A 262 15.18 -22.10 10.91
N MET A 263 13.91 -21.70 10.75
CA MET A 263 13.41 -20.48 11.36
C MET A 263 13.33 -20.62 12.89
N ASP A 264 13.66 -19.55 13.60
CA ASP A 264 13.43 -19.50 15.05
C ASP A 264 11.91 -19.52 15.35
N ALA A 265 11.44 -20.55 16.06
CA ALA A 265 10.06 -20.69 16.45
C ALA A 265 9.55 -19.57 17.37
N GLY A 266 10.45 -18.82 18.02
CA GLY A 266 10.10 -17.64 18.82
C GLY A 266 9.49 -16.49 18.01
N LEU A 267 9.62 -16.50 16.69
CA LEU A 267 8.97 -15.52 15.80
C LEU A 267 7.45 -15.72 15.68
N TRP A 268 6.94 -16.92 16.00
CA TRP A 268 5.51 -17.20 15.96
C TRP A 268 4.78 -16.58 17.13
N ARG A 269 3.66 -15.91 16.86
CA ARG A 269 2.79 -15.29 17.85
C ARG A 269 1.50 -16.07 17.99
N PHE A 270 1.15 -16.44 19.23
CA PHE A 270 -0.08 -17.19 19.57
C PHE A 270 -1.05 -16.33 20.40
N LEU A 271 -0.52 -15.39 21.17
CA LEU A 271 -1.30 -14.55 22.06
C LEU A 271 -2.29 -13.68 21.27
N ARG A 272 -3.52 -13.57 21.74
CA ARG A 272 -4.63 -12.82 21.13
C ARG A 272 -5.10 -13.36 19.78
N LEU A 273 -4.75 -14.60 19.42
CA LEU A 273 -5.30 -15.30 18.26
C LEU A 273 -6.38 -16.29 18.70
N ARG A 274 -7.41 -16.45 17.87
CA ARG A 274 -8.30 -17.60 17.96
C ARG A 274 -7.55 -18.85 17.54
N PRO A 275 -7.77 -20.02 18.18
CA PRO A 275 -7.02 -21.24 17.87
C PRO A 275 -7.03 -21.63 16.38
N GLU A 276 -8.13 -21.36 15.65
CA GLU A 276 -8.26 -21.60 14.21
C GLU A 276 -7.26 -20.76 13.37
N ASN A 277 -6.67 -19.73 13.96
CA ASN A 277 -5.66 -18.87 13.32
C ASN A 277 -4.23 -19.15 13.84
N PHE A 278 -4.03 -20.19 14.63
CA PHE A 278 -2.70 -20.54 15.11
C PHE A 278 -1.79 -20.93 13.91
N PRO A 279 -0.49 -20.63 14.00
CA PRO A 279 0.48 -20.98 12.96
C PRO A 279 0.39 -22.44 12.54
N HIS A 280 0.19 -23.36 13.48
CA HIS A 280 0.05 -24.79 13.20
C HIS A 280 -1.08 -25.08 12.19
N ILE A 281 -2.27 -24.54 12.44
CA ILE A 281 -3.42 -24.76 11.56
C ILE A 281 -3.18 -24.15 10.19
N ARG A 282 -2.60 -22.93 10.15
CA ARG A 282 -2.34 -22.24 8.88
C ARG A 282 -1.24 -22.90 8.06
N LEU A 283 -0.20 -23.45 8.71
CA LEU A 283 0.84 -24.24 8.04
C LEU A 283 0.27 -25.56 7.49
N ALA A 284 -0.57 -26.26 8.26
CA ALA A 284 -1.22 -27.49 7.79
C ALA A 284 -2.15 -27.22 6.58
N GLN A 285 -2.92 -26.12 6.63
CA GLN A 285 -3.76 -25.69 5.49
C GLN A 285 -2.93 -25.35 4.26
N LEU A 286 -1.79 -24.65 4.42
CA LEU A 286 -0.86 -24.38 3.33
C LEU A 286 -0.22 -25.64 2.77
N ALA A 287 0.13 -26.60 3.63
CA ALA A 287 0.70 -27.88 3.21
C ALA A 287 -0.29 -28.66 2.32
N TYR A 288 -1.56 -28.72 2.73
CA TYR A 288 -2.61 -29.35 1.94
C TYR A 288 -2.85 -28.61 0.62
N LEU A 289 -2.90 -27.29 0.66
CA LEU A 289 -3.06 -26.45 -0.55
C LEU A 289 -1.91 -26.70 -1.55
N TYR A 290 -0.68 -26.72 -1.04
CA TYR A 290 0.52 -26.96 -1.84
C TYR A 290 0.50 -28.35 -2.48
N GLN A 291 0.05 -29.37 -1.76
CA GLN A 291 -0.13 -30.72 -2.30
C GLN A 291 -1.19 -30.77 -3.39
N LYS A 292 -2.38 -30.20 -3.08
CA LYS A 292 -3.59 -30.28 -3.90
C LYS A 292 -3.43 -29.61 -5.28
N VAL A 293 -2.78 -28.44 -5.30
CA VAL A 293 -2.74 -27.59 -6.52
C VAL A 293 -1.31 -27.44 -7.00
N ASP A 294 -1.00 -28.06 -8.12
CA ASP A 294 0.27 -27.84 -8.82
C ASP A 294 0.23 -26.51 -9.57
N LYS A 295 1.37 -25.81 -9.64
CA LYS A 295 1.48 -24.51 -10.33
C LYS A 295 0.37 -23.54 -9.93
N LEU A 296 0.22 -23.33 -8.62
CA LEU A 296 -0.87 -22.56 -8.04
C LEU A 296 -0.95 -21.14 -8.62
N PHE A 297 0.19 -20.48 -8.84
CA PHE A 297 0.23 -19.16 -9.47
C PHE A 297 -0.40 -19.18 -10.86
N SER A 298 0.05 -20.10 -11.73
CA SER A 298 -0.46 -20.19 -13.10
C SER A 298 -1.97 -20.41 -13.13
N GLN A 299 -2.49 -21.36 -12.33
CA GLN A 299 -3.91 -21.62 -12.25
C GLN A 299 -4.72 -20.43 -11.71
N MET A 300 -4.16 -19.68 -10.74
CA MET A 300 -4.79 -18.45 -10.24
C MET A 300 -4.83 -17.34 -11.29
N MET A 301 -3.80 -17.24 -12.13
CA MET A 301 -3.76 -16.25 -13.22
C MET A 301 -4.72 -16.61 -14.35
N GLU A 302 -5.04 -17.89 -14.56
CA GLU A 302 -5.99 -18.38 -15.55
C GLU A 302 -7.46 -18.30 -15.08
N ALA A 303 -7.70 -18.35 -13.77
CA ALA A 303 -9.06 -18.29 -13.22
C ALA A 303 -9.77 -16.98 -13.59
N GLU A 304 -10.93 -17.08 -14.24
CA GLU A 304 -11.70 -15.94 -14.76
C GLU A 304 -12.76 -15.43 -13.78
N THR A 305 -13.13 -16.23 -12.79
CA THR A 305 -14.22 -15.94 -11.84
C THR A 305 -13.80 -16.14 -10.39
N LEU A 306 -14.45 -15.43 -9.46
CA LEU A 306 -14.23 -15.61 -8.02
C LEU A 306 -14.53 -17.01 -7.52
N PRO A 307 -15.61 -17.71 -7.99
CA PRO A 307 -15.83 -19.10 -7.62
C PRO A 307 -14.67 -20.03 -7.98
N GLU A 308 -14.07 -19.89 -9.17
CA GLU A 308 -12.89 -20.65 -9.58
C GLU A 308 -11.70 -20.39 -8.66
N VAL A 309 -11.42 -19.11 -8.35
CA VAL A 309 -10.36 -18.73 -7.41
C VAL A 309 -10.61 -19.32 -6.02
N ARG A 310 -11.85 -19.27 -5.51
CA ARG A 310 -12.20 -19.85 -4.21
C ARG A 310 -12.07 -21.38 -4.20
N GLN A 311 -12.40 -22.05 -5.31
CA GLN A 311 -12.20 -23.49 -5.46
C GLN A 311 -10.72 -23.88 -5.39
N LEU A 312 -9.85 -23.10 -6.04
CA LEU A 312 -8.39 -23.28 -5.95
C LEU A 312 -7.88 -23.06 -4.51
N LEU A 313 -8.39 -22.02 -3.82
CA LEU A 313 -8.02 -21.70 -2.43
C LEU A 313 -8.67 -22.61 -1.38
N SER A 314 -9.65 -23.45 -1.77
CA SER A 314 -10.30 -24.36 -0.82
C SER A 314 -9.29 -25.33 -0.24
N THR A 315 -9.06 -25.25 1.05
CA THR A 315 -8.08 -26.04 1.81
C THR A 315 -8.56 -26.37 3.20
N HIS A 316 -8.04 -27.45 3.75
CA HIS A 316 -8.22 -27.86 5.15
C HIS A 316 -6.89 -28.40 5.72
N ALA A 317 -6.81 -28.56 7.01
CA ALA A 317 -5.68 -29.21 7.64
C ALA A 317 -5.82 -30.73 7.58
N SER A 318 -4.73 -31.49 7.67
CA SER A 318 -4.77 -32.96 7.70
C SER A 318 -5.54 -33.51 8.90
N ALA A 319 -5.97 -34.77 8.85
CA ALA A 319 -6.85 -35.39 9.85
C ALA A 319 -6.33 -35.30 11.30
N TYR A 320 -5.02 -35.27 11.53
CA TYR A 320 -4.46 -35.04 12.86
C TYR A 320 -5.00 -33.73 13.47
N TRP A 321 -5.14 -32.68 12.69
CA TRP A 321 -5.56 -31.36 13.16
C TRP A 321 -7.06 -31.27 13.45
N ASP A 322 -7.86 -32.27 13.06
CA ASP A 322 -9.31 -32.25 13.36
C ASP A 322 -9.59 -32.18 14.86
N ASN A 323 -8.72 -32.76 15.67
CA ASN A 323 -8.82 -32.72 17.12
C ASN A 323 -7.61 -32.05 17.82
N HIS A 324 -6.79 -31.27 17.08
CA HIS A 324 -5.68 -30.51 17.63
C HIS A 324 -5.62 -29.10 17.06
N TYR A 325 -5.13 -28.15 17.87
CA TYR A 325 -4.75 -26.80 17.42
C TYR A 325 -3.25 -26.55 17.56
N ILE A 326 -2.59 -27.33 18.39
CA ILE A 326 -1.13 -27.40 18.59
C ILE A 326 -0.78 -28.86 18.86
N PHE A 327 0.48 -29.20 18.68
CA PHE A 327 0.94 -30.57 18.96
C PHE A 327 0.61 -31.04 20.38
N GLY A 328 0.24 -32.32 20.55
CA GLY A 328 0.04 -32.99 21.81
C GLY A 328 -1.06 -32.46 22.74
N ARG A 329 -1.90 -31.50 22.25
CA ARG A 329 -3.05 -30.99 23.03
C ARG A 329 -4.36 -31.24 22.31
N PRO A 330 -5.08 -32.30 22.70
CA PRO A 330 -6.37 -32.63 22.12
C PRO A 330 -7.41 -31.51 22.32
N SER A 331 -8.28 -31.35 21.36
CA SER A 331 -9.43 -30.46 21.36
C SER A 331 -10.68 -31.19 20.86
N SER A 332 -11.84 -30.52 20.90
CA SER A 332 -13.05 -31.06 20.25
C SER A 332 -12.82 -31.32 18.78
N GLN A 333 -13.35 -32.42 18.28
CA GLN A 333 -13.23 -32.80 16.87
C GLN A 333 -14.00 -31.81 15.97
N LYS A 334 -13.27 -31.22 15.02
CA LYS A 334 -13.80 -30.28 14.03
C LYS A 334 -12.81 -30.21 12.88
N GLU A 335 -13.27 -30.39 11.67
CA GLU A 335 -12.46 -30.11 10.47
C GLU A 335 -11.96 -28.66 10.46
N LYS A 336 -10.70 -28.47 10.21
CA LYS A 336 -10.03 -27.15 10.19
C LYS A 336 -9.92 -26.65 8.75
N SER A 337 -11.07 -26.42 8.09
CA SER A 337 -11.14 -25.84 6.77
C SER A 337 -11.01 -24.31 6.80
N MET A 338 -10.55 -23.72 5.68
CA MET A 338 -10.46 -22.26 5.53
C MET A 338 -11.82 -21.71 5.09
N GLY A 339 -12.45 -20.89 5.92
CA GLY A 339 -13.74 -20.27 5.61
C GLY A 339 -13.64 -19.19 4.52
N GLU A 340 -14.77 -18.95 3.84
CA GLU A 340 -14.91 -18.03 2.71
C GLU A 340 -14.33 -16.64 2.99
N ARG A 341 -14.58 -16.06 4.17
CA ARG A 341 -14.04 -14.76 4.55
C ARG A 341 -12.50 -14.73 4.57
N SER A 342 -11.85 -15.83 4.96
CA SER A 342 -10.40 -15.95 4.91
C SER A 342 -9.91 -16.07 3.48
N GLN A 343 -10.63 -16.80 2.63
CA GLN A 343 -10.35 -16.89 1.20
C GLN A 343 -10.45 -15.50 0.55
N ASP A 344 -11.50 -14.74 0.82
CA ASP A 344 -11.68 -13.37 0.30
C ASP A 344 -10.51 -12.46 0.69
N LEU A 345 -10.03 -12.53 1.93
CA LEU A 345 -8.85 -11.78 2.35
C LEU A 345 -7.57 -12.19 1.59
N ILE A 346 -7.42 -13.47 1.27
CA ILE A 346 -6.32 -13.96 0.43
C ILE A 346 -6.49 -13.44 -1.00
N VAL A 347 -7.69 -13.47 -1.55
CA VAL A 347 -7.96 -12.90 -2.89
C VAL A 347 -7.57 -11.43 -2.94
N ILE A 348 -8.08 -10.62 -2.01
CA ILE A 348 -7.81 -9.17 -1.94
C ILE A 348 -6.31 -8.86 -1.79
N ASN A 349 -5.59 -9.66 -0.98
CA ASN A 349 -4.22 -9.32 -0.60
C ASN A 349 -3.14 -10.09 -1.36
N THR A 350 -3.51 -11.16 -2.11
CA THR A 350 -2.57 -11.97 -2.90
C THR A 350 -2.99 -12.04 -4.37
N VAL A 351 -4.16 -12.63 -4.67
CA VAL A 351 -4.55 -12.93 -6.05
C VAL A 351 -4.71 -11.66 -6.88
N VAL A 352 -5.50 -10.71 -6.38
CA VAL A 352 -5.74 -9.42 -7.08
C VAL A 352 -4.46 -8.63 -7.34
N PRO A 353 -3.56 -8.41 -6.36
CA PRO A 353 -2.28 -7.76 -6.62
C PRO A 353 -1.41 -8.48 -7.65
N PHE A 354 -1.40 -9.83 -7.64
CA PHE A 354 -0.64 -10.60 -8.63
C PHE A 354 -1.27 -10.55 -10.03
N LEU A 355 -2.60 -10.60 -10.14
CA LEU A 355 -3.29 -10.36 -11.42
C LEU A 355 -2.90 -9.01 -12.01
N TYR A 356 -2.92 -7.96 -11.20
CA TYR A 356 -2.56 -6.62 -11.64
C TYR A 356 -1.08 -6.51 -12.03
N ALA A 357 -0.17 -6.99 -11.16
CA ALA A 357 1.28 -6.94 -11.41
C ALA A 357 1.69 -7.79 -12.64
N TYR A 358 1.10 -8.97 -12.80
CA TYR A 358 1.38 -9.85 -13.93
C TYR A 358 0.76 -9.31 -15.23
N GLY A 359 -0.43 -8.70 -15.15
CA GLY A 359 -1.04 -7.98 -16.26
C GLY A 359 -0.16 -6.84 -16.76
N LEU A 360 0.39 -6.01 -15.86
CA LEU A 360 1.36 -4.96 -16.22
C LEU A 360 2.63 -5.55 -16.85
N HIS A 361 3.17 -6.63 -16.29
CA HIS A 361 4.37 -7.30 -16.82
C HIS A 361 4.14 -7.86 -18.23
N ARG A 362 2.96 -8.37 -18.50
CA ARG A 362 2.59 -8.95 -19.80
C ARG A 362 1.96 -7.93 -20.77
N THR A 363 1.76 -6.70 -20.33
CA THR A 363 1.01 -5.67 -21.09
C THR A 363 -0.40 -6.18 -21.47
N ASP A 364 -1.05 -6.90 -20.55
CA ASP A 364 -2.41 -7.45 -20.71
C ASP A 364 -3.41 -6.68 -19.84
N GLU A 365 -4.08 -5.70 -20.44
CA GLU A 365 -5.07 -4.85 -19.76
C GLU A 365 -6.25 -5.68 -19.20
N ARG A 366 -6.65 -6.77 -19.84
CA ARG A 366 -7.77 -7.61 -19.37
C ARG A 366 -7.49 -8.25 -18.01
N MET A 367 -6.22 -8.55 -17.71
CA MET A 367 -5.83 -9.03 -16.39
C MET A 367 -5.92 -7.92 -15.35
N CYS A 368 -5.53 -6.71 -15.70
CA CYS A 368 -5.65 -5.54 -14.82
C CYS A 368 -7.13 -5.21 -14.52
N ASP A 369 -7.99 -5.25 -15.55
CA ASP A 369 -9.43 -5.04 -15.41
C ASP A 369 -10.08 -6.14 -14.55
N ARG A 370 -9.65 -7.41 -14.72
CA ARG A 370 -10.12 -8.53 -13.89
C ARG A 370 -9.74 -8.34 -12.42
N ALA A 371 -8.55 -7.82 -12.13
CA ALA A 371 -8.14 -7.49 -10.78
C ALA A 371 -9.08 -6.45 -10.15
N GLY A 372 -9.43 -5.40 -10.88
CA GLY A 372 -10.42 -4.39 -10.47
C GLY A 372 -11.81 -5.00 -10.24
N ARG A 373 -12.32 -5.77 -11.20
CA ARG A 373 -13.62 -6.45 -11.12
C ARG A 373 -13.71 -7.36 -9.88
N PHE A 374 -12.68 -8.14 -9.58
CA PHE A 374 -12.69 -8.98 -8.39
C PHE A 374 -12.81 -8.17 -7.09
N LEU A 375 -12.16 -7.00 -7.01
CA LEU A 375 -12.34 -6.11 -5.86
C LEU A 375 -13.76 -5.54 -5.75
N GLU A 376 -14.41 -5.24 -6.88
CA GLU A 376 -15.78 -4.74 -6.91
C GLU A 376 -16.81 -5.82 -6.50
N GLU A 377 -16.60 -7.07 -6.90
CA GLU A 377 -17.47 -8.20 -6.58
C GLU A 377 -17.33 -8.67 -5.11
N LEU A 378 -16.15 -8.49 -4.50
CA LEU A 378 -15.90 -8.88 -3.12
C LEU A 378 -16.50 -7.89 -2.13
N LYS A 379 -17.01 -8.41 -1.01
CA LYS A 379 -17.52 -7.58 0.09
C LYS A 379 -16.40 -6.76 0.72
N ALA A 380 -16.76 -5.57 1.18
CA ALA A 380 -15.85 -4.71 1.92
C ALA A 380 -15.23 -5.41 3.14
N GLU A 381 -13.98 -5.13 3.41
CA GLU A 381 -13.30 -5.58 4.64
C GLU A 381 -13.96 -4.92 5.85
N ASN A 382 -14.01 -5.65 6.96
CA ASN A 382 -14.54 -5.12 8.22
C ASN A 382 -13.40 -4.94 9.22
N ASN A 383 -12.79 -3.76 9.22
CA ASN A 383 -11.76 -3.37 10.17
C ASN A 383 -12.08 -1.98 10.76
N HIS A 384 -11.28 -1.51 11.72
CA HIS A 384 -11.51 -0.22 12.38
C HIS A 384 -11.43 0.97 11.43
N ILE A 385 -10.56 0.91 10.39
CA ILE A 385 -10.45 1.97 9.38
C ILE A 385 -11.77 2.12 8.63
N ILE A 386 -12.29 1.00 8.12
CA ILE A 386 -13.52 1.00 7.32
C ILE A 386 -14.72 1.46 8.16
N ARG A 387 -14.81 1.01 9.42
CA ARG A 387 -15.87 1.48 10.32
C ARG A 387 -15.82 2.99 10.54
N SER A 388 -14.64 3.57 10.79
CA SER A 388 -14.49 5.02 10.99
C SER A 388 -14.96 5.84 9.78
N TRP A 389 -14.75 5.34 8.54
CA TRP A 389 -15.27 5.99 7.34
C TRP A 389 -16.79 5.82 7.20
N GLY A 390 -17.33 4.65 7.54
CA GLY A 390 -18.79 4.42 7.60
C GLY A 390 -19.47 5.34 8.60
N ASP A 391 -18.89 5.50 9.80
CA ASP A 391 -19.37 6.41 10.85
C ASP A 391 -19.34 7.88 10.39
N ALA A 392 -18.37 8.24 9.53
CA ALA A 392 -18.32 9.55 8.90
C ALA A 392 -19.36 9.77 7.78
N GLY A 393 -20.16 8.72 7.45
CA GLY A 393 -21.20 8.80 6.44
C GLY A 393 -20.79 8.41 5.03
N LEU A 394 -19.62 7.78 4.85
CA LEU A 394 -19.16 7.32 3.55
C LEU A 394 -19.68 5.89 3.29
N PRO A 395 -20.44 5.66 2.20
CA PRO A 395 -20.91 4.31 1.87
C PRO A 395 -19.73 3.44 1.43
N VAL A 396 -19.59 2.26 2.02
CA VAL A 396 -18.55 1.27 1.69
C VAL A 396 -19.23 -0.04 1.32
N GLY A 397 -19.24 -0.38 0.04
CA GLY A 397 -19.97 -1.53 -0.49
C GLY A 397 -19.08 -2.71 -0.86
N SER A 398 -17.87 -2.46 -1.32
CA SER A 398 -16.99 -3.44 -1.94
C SER A 398 -15.59 -3.46 -1.34
N ALA A 399 -14.80 -4.50 -1.71
CA ALA A 399 -13.39 -4.55 -1.37
C ALA A 399 -12.60 -3.45 -2.11
N ALA A 400 -13.05 -2.99 -3.27
CA ALA A 400 -12.48 -1.85 -3.97
C ALA A 400 -12.51 -0.59 -3.09
N ASP A 401 -13.69 -0.27 -2.53
CA ASP A 401 -13.84 0.84 -1.61
C ASP A 401 -12.95 0.68 -0.38
N SER A 402 -12.94 -0.51 0.23
CA SER A 402 -12.16 -0.74 1.45
C SER A 402 -10.65 -0.64 1.20
N GLN A 403 -10.13 -1.13 0.08
CA GLN A 403 -8.72 -1.00 -0.29
C GLN A 403 -8.34 0.45 -0.61
N ALA A 404 -9.22 1.21 -1.27
CA ALA A 404 -9.04 2.64 -1.51
C ALA A 404 -8.98 3.43 -0.18
N LEU A 405 -9.87 3.13 0.77
CA LEU A 405 -9.90 3.80 2.08
C LEU A 405 -8.71 3.44 2.97
N ILE A 406 -8.19 2.21 2.86
CA ILE A 406 -6.94 1.82 3.51
C ILE A 406 -5.76 2.61 2.92
N GLN A 407 -5.73 2.81 1.59
CA GLN A 407 -4.74 3.65 0.92
C GLN A 407 -4.83 5.09 1.42
N LEU A 408 -6.03 5.66 1.41
CA LEU A 408 -6.30 7.01 1.89
C LEU A 408 -5.80 7.20 3.33
N ARG A 409 -6.07 6.22 4.21
CA ARG A 409 -5.59 6.26 5.60
C ARG A 409 -4.07 6.31 5.66
N LYS A 410 -3.41 5.32 5.07
CA LYS A 410 -1.96 5.11 5.22
C LYS A 410 -1.13 6.16 4.52
N GLU A 411 -1.53 6.55 3.30
CA GLU A 411 -0.69 7.40 2.44
C GLU A 411 -1.03 8.88 2.55
N TYR A 412 -2.24 9.22 3.00
CA TYR A 412 -2.70 10.60 3.09
C TYR A 412 -3.01 11.03 4.52
N CYS A 413 -3.93 10.34 5.22
CA CYS A 413 -4.38 10.80 6.53
C CYS A 413 -3.31 10.66 7.60
N ASP A 414 -2.66 9.50 7.72
CA ASP A 414 -1.59 9.26 8.70
C ASP A 414 -0.35 10.14 8.44
N LYS A 415 -0.12 10.51 7.18
CA LYS A 415 0.96 11.40 6.74
C LYS A 415 0.56 12.88 6.69
N ARG A 416 -0.65 13.23 7.12
CA ARG A 416 -1.21 14.60 7.10
C ARG A 416 -1.12 15.28 5.72
N LYS A 417 -1.24 14.52 4.62
CA LYS A 417 -1.19 15.02 3.25
C LYS A 417 -2.55 15.59 2.78
N CYS A 418 -3.21 16.38 3.62
CA CYS A 418 -4.55 16.91 3.33
C CYS A 418 -4.56 17.85 2.10
N LEU A 419 -3.47 18.55 1.83
CA LEU A 419 -3.31 19.42 0.65
C LEU A 419 -3.25 18.64 -0.68
N PHE A 420 -2.94 17.33 -0.63
CA PHE A 420 -2.88 16.44 -1.80
C PHE A 420 -4.11 15.52 -1.90
N CYS A 421 -5.04 15.64 -0.96
CA CYS A 421 -6.23 14.81 -0.86
C CYS A 421 -7.46 15.51 -1.43
N ARG A 422 -8.24 14.81 -2.27
CA ARG A 422 -9.46 15.40 -2.83
C ARG A 422 -10.50 15.75 -1.77
N PHE A 423 -10.64 14.94 -0.71
CA PHE A 423 -11.51 15.28 0.41
C PHE A 423 -10.96 16.47 1.22
N GLY A 424 -9.62 16.53 1.37
CA GLY A 424 -8.96 17.71 1.93
C GLY A 424 -9.23 18.98 1.11
N TYR A 425 -9.19 18.89 -0.21
CA TYR A 425 -9.54 20.00 -1.11
C TYR A 425 -10.95 20.51 -0.87
N GLU A 426 -11.94 19.61 -0.78
CA GLU A 426 -13.33 20.02 -0.49
C GLU A 426 -13.48 20.66 0.90
N TYR A 427 -12.72 20.15 1.90
CA TYR A 427 -12.70 20.75 3.25
C TYR A 427 -12.12 22.18 3.24
N LEU A 428 -11.02 22.39 2.53
CA LEU A 428 -10.35 23.69 2.49
C LEU A 428 -11.20 24.77 1.79
N ARG A 429 -12.14 24.37 0.92
CA ARG A 429 -13.03 25.24 0.18
C ARG A 429 -14.40 25.44 0.83
N LYS A 430 -14.68 24.77 1.96
CA LYS A 430 -15.94 24.98 2.67
C LYS A 430 -16.13 26.47 2.98
N LYS A 431 -17.36 26.95 2.85
CA LYS A 431 -17.71 28.34 3.16
C LYS A 431 -17.84 28.56 4.65
#